data_cef4b372e1373d29821cec14183ec976
#
_entry.id   cef4b372e1373d29821cec14183ec976
#
_cell.length_a   1.000
_cell.length_b   1.000
_cell.length_c   1.000
_cell.angle_alpha   90.00
_cell.angle_beta   90.00
_cell.angle_gamma   90.00
#
_symmetry.space_group_name_H-M   'P 1'
#
loop_
_entity.id
_entity.type
_entity.pdbx_description
1 polymer ?
#
loop_
_entity_poly.entity_id
_entity_poly.type
_entity_poly.pdbx_seq_one_letter_code
_entity_poly.pdbx_strand_id
1 'polypeptide(L)'
;LELAGNCGMSFCAPVQGAAVEQSEQRWQMYGPDIALNQPENTLHWKSFGDYLDTLDSKGSTLNIASQVGHGTIRAGVIGFDDRAPTVDEIASMETLVSESLDAGALGFSTGLFYAPGSYARTDEIVVLAGVAAKKNKLYSTHMRDESNYSISLLGSIEESIAIGRLSGVRVQISHLK
;
A
#
# COMPACT_ATOMS: atom_id res chain seq x y z
N LEU A 1 -3.07 -20.71 1.50
CA LEU A 1 -3.13 -19.41 0.86
C LEU A 1 -2.84 -18.32 1.88
N GLU A 2 -1.91 -17.44 1.56
CA GLU A 2 -1.57 -16.27 2.36
C GLU A 2 -1.80 -15.00 1.54
N LEU A 3 -2.35 -13.96 2.16
CA LEU A 3 -2.56 -12.65 1.54
C LEU A 3 -1.63 -11.64 2.18
N ALA A 4 -0.62 -11.22 1.41
CA ALA A 4 0.34 -10.19 1.79
C ALA A 4 -0.12 -8.79 1.34
N GLY A 5 0.59 -7.75 1.79
CA GLY A 5 0.35 -6.38 1.34
C GLY A 5 -0.86 -5.70 1.98
N ASN A 6 -1.32 -6.18 3.13
CA ASN A 6 -2.38 -5.54 3.89
C ASN A 6 -1.84 -4.30 4.64
N CYS A 7 -2.74 -3.50 5.21
CA CYS A 7 -2.43 -2.32 6.02
C CYS A 7 -1.54 -1.27 5.31
N GLY A 8 -1.65 -1.15 3.99
CA GLY A 8 -0.95 -0.11 3.22
C GLY A 8 0.54 -0.35 2.99
N MET A 9 1.07 -1.47 3.42
CA MET A 9 2.47 -1.85 3.20
C MET A 9 2.56 -3.07 2.30
N SER A 10 3.35 -2.97 1.23
CA SER A 10 3.61 -4.07 0.31
C SER A 10 5.10 -4.15 -0.01
N PHE A 11 5.57 -5.36 -0.31
CA PHE A 11 6.97 -5.61 -0.70
C PHE A 11 7.29 -5.15 -2.12
N CYS A 12 6.32 -4.61 -2.82
CA CYS A 12 6.28 -4.56 -4.26
C CYS A 12 5.76 -3.25 -4.83
N ALA A 13 6.18 -2.12 -4.30
CA ALA A 13 6.04 -0.87 -5.03
C ALA A 13 7.39 -0.49 -5.63
N PRO A 14 7.39 0.11 -6.81
CA PRO A 14 8.60 0.70 -7.33
C PRO A 14 9.03 1.80 -6.38
N VAL A 15 10.25 1.70 -5.91
CA VAL A 15 10.87 2.72 -5.09
C VAL A 15 11.81 3.48 -6.01
N GLN A 16 11.50 4.72 -6.32
CA GLN A 16 12.33 5.59 -7.15
C GLN A 16 12.81 6.81 -6.35
N GLY A 17 14.03 7.26 -6.62
CA GLY A 17 14.58 8.48 -6.03
C GLY A 17 15.00 8.36 -4.56
N ALA A 18 14.96 9.47 -3.83
CA ALA A 18 15.38 9.56 -2.42
C ALA A 18 14.55 8.68 -1.47
N ALA A 19 13.36 8.27 -1.88
CA ALA A 19 12.53 7.34 -1.13
C ALA A 19 13.14 5.92 -1.05
N VAL A 20 14.10 5.57 -1.94
CA VAL A 20 14.81 4.28 -1.90
C VAL A 20 15.58 4.15 -0.59
N GLU A 21 16.42 5.14 -0.27
CA GLU A 21 17.23 5.10 0.95
C GLU A 21 16.38 5.05 2.22
N GLN A 22 15.28 5.83 2.26
CA GLN A 22 14.38 5.85 3.42
C GLN A 22 13.59 4.54 3.55
N SER A 23 13.18 3.95 2.44
CA SER A 23 12.50 2.66 2.46
C SER A 23 13.47 1.53 2.83
N GLU A 24 14.70 1.54 2.33
CA GLU A 24 15.75 0.58 2.70
C GLU A 24 16.07 0.65 4.20
N GLN A 25 16.22 1.86 4.76
CA GLN A 25 16.42 2.06 6.20
C GLN A 25 15.23 1.53 7.02
N ARG A 26 14.01 1.75 6.54
CA ARG A 26 12.80 1.24 7.21
C ARG A 26 12.68 -0.27 7.10
N TRP A 27 13.04 -0.86 5.96
CA TRP A 27 13.12 -2.30 5.78
C TRP A 27 14.17 -2.95 6.69
N GLN A 28 15.30 -2.30 6.88
CA GLN A 28 16.31 -2.73 7.84
C GLN A 28 15.79 -2.71 9.29
N MET A 29 14.89 -1.78 9.60
CA MET A 29 14.29 -1.66 10.93
C MET A 29 13.19 -2.69 11.21
N TYR A 30 12.33 -2.98 10.21
CA TYR A 30 11.18 -3.87 10.35
C TYR A 30 11.36 -5.25 9.71
N GLY A 31 12.40 -5.43 8.94
CA GLY A 31 12.64 -6.62 8.13
C GLY A 31 13.85 -7.47 8.48
N PRO A 32 14.56 -7.34 9.65
CA PRO A 32 15.70 -8.21 9.92
C PRO A 32 15.31 -9.68 9.96
N ASP A 33 14.07 -9.99 10.32
CA ASP A 33 13.57 -11.37 10.37
C ASP A 33 13.16 -11.91 8.98
N ILE A 34 12.87 -11.04 8.02
CA ILE A 34 12.51 -11.41 6.63
C ILE A 34 13.74 -11.42 5.73
N ALA A 35 14.72 -10.56 6.03
CA ALA A 35 16.02 -10.52 5.35
C ALA A 35 16.97 -11.61 5.82
N LEU A 36 16.50 -12.55 6.65
CA LEU A 36 17.29 -13.58 7.28
C LEU A 36 18.18 -14.34 6.28
N ASN A 37 19.46 -14.08 6.41
CA ASN A 37 20.57 -14.88 5.91
C ASN A 37 21.02 -14.73 4.45
N GLN A 38 20.74 -13.59 3.78
CA GLN A 38 21.42 -13.36 2.50
C GLN A 38 22.03 -11.94 2.45
N PRO A 39 23.37 -11.81 2.46
CA PRO A 39 24.07 -10.53 2.31
C PRO A 39 23.85 -9.87 0.93
N GLU A 40 23.17 -10.53 0.03
CA GLU A 40 22.85 -10.12 -1.35
C GLU A 40 21.40 -9.62 -1.50
N ASN A 41 20.65 -9.52 -0.40
CA ASN A 41 19.23 -9.12 -0.41
C ASN A 41 19.05 -7.60 -0.49
N THR A 42 19.58 -7.00 -1.53
CA THR A 42 18.94 -5.82 -2.10
C THR A 42 17.68 -6.31 -2.79
N LEU A 43 16.53 -5.73 -2.43
CA LEU A 43 15.27 -5.98 -3.11
C LEU A 43 15.46 -5.54 -4.58
N HIS A 44 15.62 -6.50 -5.49
CA HIS A 44 15.98 -6.22 -6.88
C HIS A 44 14.77 -5.91 -7.77
N TRP A 45 13.53 -6.09 -7.26
CA TRP A 45 12.34 -5.78 -8.04
C TRP A 45 12.04 -4.29 -8.07
N LYS A 46 11.74 -3.82 -9.27
CA LYS A 46 11.42 -2.42 -9.56
C LYS A 46 9.91 -2.22 -9.78
N SER A 47 9.17 -3.30 -9.87
CA SER A 47 7.72 -3.29 -10.10
C SER A 47 7.03 -4.39 -9.31
N PHE A 48 5.71 -4.33 -9.26
CA PHE A 48 4.90 -5.40 -8.70
C PHE A 48 5.04 -6.71 -9.50
N GLY A 49 5.17 -6.61 -10.82
CA GLY A 49 5.42 -7.74 -11.69
C GLY A 49 6.73 -8.45 -11.35
N ASP A 50 7.83 -7.71 -11.21
CA ASP A 50 9.14 -8.28 -10.85
C ASP A 50 9.09 -9.03 -9.50
N TYR A 51 8.28 -8.54 -8.56
CA TYR A 51 8.07 -9.22 -7.28
C TYR A 51 7.36 -10.56 -7.48
N LEU A 52 6.27 -10.60 -8.27
CA LEU A 52 5.55 -11.84 -8.55
C LEU A 52 6.43 -12.83 -9.32
N ASP A 53 7.16 -12.38 -10.33
CA ASP A 53 8.10 -13.20 -11.09
C ASP A 53 9.20 -13.78 -10.19
N THR A 54 9.64 -13.00 -9.18
CA THR A 54 10.61 -13.49 -8.19
C THR A 54 10.02 -14.57 -7.32
N LEU A 55 8.77 -14.44 -6.88
CA LEU A 55 8.06 -15.47 -6.10
C LEU A 55 7.89 -16.75 -6.93
N ASP A 56 7.49 -16.63 -8.18
CA ASP A 56 7.30 -17.78 -9.08
C ASP A 56 8.63 -18.49 -9.35
N SER A 57 9.70 -17.75 -9.59
CA SER A 57 11.02 -18.33 -9.88
C SER A 57 11.68 -19.02 -8.69
N LYS A 58 11.51 -18.46 -7.48
CA LYS A 58 12.06 -19.04 -6.24
C LYS A 58 11.18 -20.15 -5.67
N GLY A 59 9.93 -20.16 -6.01
CA GLY A 59 8.92 -21.03 -5.43
C GLY A 59 8.54 -20.62 -4.00
N SER A 60 7.36 -21.05 -3.59
CA SER A 60 6.84 -20.88 -2.23
C SER A 60 6.17 -22.14 -1.74
N THR A 61 6.29 -22.43 -0.46
CA THR A 61 5.58 -23.55 0.19
C THR A 61 4.09 -23.31 0.32
N LEU A 62 3.66 -22.06 0.20
CA LEU A 62 2.27 -21.63 0.28
C LEU A 62 1.86 -20.90 -1.00
N ASN A 63 0.60 -20.97 -1.37
CA ASN A 63 0.05 -20.06 -2.36
C ASN A 63 0.00 -18.65 -1.77
N ILE A 64 0.69 -17.70 -2.40
CA ILE A 64 0.76 -16.31 -1.97
C ILE A 64 -0.06 -15.46 -2.93
N ALA A 65 -0.86 -14.56 -2.38
CA ALA A 65 -1.49 -13.46 -3.09
C ALA A 65 -1.07 -12.16 -2.41
N SER A 66 -1.06 -11.04 -3.14
CA SER A 66 -0.65 -9.77 -2.57
C SER A 66 -1.54 -8.62 -3.01
N GLN A 67 -1.69 -7.64 -2.14
CA GLN A 67 -2.27 -6.34 -2.44
C GLN A 67 -1.15 -5.31 -2.63
N VAL A 68 -1.42 -4.27 -3.39
CA VAL A 68 -0.54 -3.11 -3.47
C VAL A 68 -0.86 -2.13 -2.36
N GLY A 69 0.17 -1.70 -1.62
CA GLY A 69 0.03 -0.84 -0.44
C GLY A 69 0.19 0.64 -0.76
N HIS A 70 -0.79 1.45 -0.36
CA HIS A 70 -0.76 2.92 -0.47
C HIS A 70 0.50 3.53 0.15
N GLY A 71 0.82 3.14 1.40
CA GLY A 71 1.97 3.70 2.10
C GLY A 71 3.29 3.44 1.38
N THR A 72 3.42 2.27 0.73
CA THR A 72 4.61 1.95 -0.07
C THR A 72 4.67 2.79 -1.35
N ILE A 73 3.54 2.96 -2.06
CA ILE A 73 3.47 3.82 -3.26
C ILE A 73 3.73 5.28 -2.88
N ARG A 74 3.09 5.76 -1.81
CA ARG A 74 3.27 7.14 -1.35
C ARG A 74 4.71 7.42 -0.96
N ALA A 75 5.34 6.52 -0.22
CA ALA A 75 6.77 6.61 0.11
C ALA A 75 7.66 6.65 -1.14
N GLY A 76 7.30 5.89 -2.17
CA GLY A 76 8.02 5.86 -3.45
C GLY A 76 7.93 7.15 -4.25
N VAL A 77 6.83 7.90 -4.15
CA VAL A 77 6.58 9.12 -4.95
C VAL A 77 6.87 10.40 -4.16
N ILE A 78 6.45 10.46 -2.90
CA ILE A 78 6.52 11.68 -2.06
C ILE A 78 7.56 11.55 -0.95
N GLY A 79 7.91 10.31 -0.56
CA GLY A 79 8.68 10.06 0.64
C GLY A 79 7.80 10.05 1.90
N PHE A 80 8.39 10.51 3.01
CA PHE A 80 7.73 10.58 4.31
C PHE A 80 7.34 12.02 4.71
N ASP A 81 7.19 12.90 3.73
CA ASP A 81 6.78 14.27 3.97
C ASP A 81 5.29 14.33 4.37
N ASP A 82 5.02 15.07 5.45
CA ASP A 82 3.65 15.36 5.89
C ASP A 82 3.09 16.55 5.08
N ARG A 83 2.68 16.26 3.86
CA ARG A 83 2.08 17.23 2.93
C ARG A 83 1.11 16.55 1.96
N ALA A 84 0.23 17.33 1.37
CA ALA A 84 -0.57 16.86 0.25
C ALA A 84 0.32 16.60 -0.99
N PRO A 85 -0.02 15.61 -1.83
CA PRO A 85 0.62 15.41 -3.12
C PRO A 85 0.28 16.54 -4.10
N THR A 86 1.18 16.77 -5.02
CA THR A 86 0.89 17.57 -6.22
C THR A 86 0.04 16.79 -7.20
N VAL A 87 -0.48 17.48 -8.23
CA VAL A 87 -1.27 16.82 -9.30
C VAL A 87 -0.45 15.75 -10.02
N ASP A 88 0.83 16.02 -10.30
CA ASP A 88 1.72 15.09 -10.99
C ASP A 88 2.07 13.88 -10.10
N GLU A 89 2.21 14.09 -8.79
CA GLU A 89 2.44 13.01 -7.83
C GLU A 89 1.22 12.10 -7.70
N ILE A 90 0.01 12.67 -7.68
CA ILE A 90 -1.23 11.87 -7.71
C ILE A 90 -1.29 11.04 -8.99
N ALA A 91 -1.04 11.63 -10.15
CA ALA A 91 -1.05 10.91 -11.43
C ALA A 91 -0.01 9.78 -11.45
N SER A 92 1.17 10.02 -10.87
CA SER A 92 2.21 8.99 -10.71
C SER A 92 1.74 7.85 -9.81
N MET A 93 1.11 8.15 -8.66
CA MET A 93 0.57 7.14 -7.76
C MET A 93 -0.57 6.35 -8.41
N GLU A 94 -1.48 7.00 -9.16
CA GLU A 94 -2.54 6.30 -9.93
C GLU A 94 -1.95 5.31 -10.92
N THR A 95 -0.89 5.71 -11.64
CA THR A 95 -0.18 4.84 -12.58
C THR A 95 0.40 3.62 -11.89
N LEU A 96 1.10 3.80 -10.77
CA LEU A 96 1.70 2.71 -10.00
C LEU A 96 0.66 1.73 -9.42
N VAL A 97 -0.47 2.26 -8.94
CA VAL A 97 -1.61 1.42 -8.50
C VAL A 97 -2.14 0.62 -9.69
N SER A 98 -2.37 1.28 -10.83
CA SER A 98 -2.91 0.64 -12.04
C SER A 98 -1.99 -0.48 -12.54
N GLU A 99 -0.70 -0.22 -12.69
CA GLU A 99 0.30 -1.19 -13.14
C GLU A 99 0.40 -2.39 -12.18
N SER A 100 0.38 -2.13 -10.86
CA SER A 100 0.40 -3.20 -9.86
C SER A 100 -0.83 -4.11 -9.94
N LEU A 101 -2.02 -3.52 -10.15
CA LEU A 101 -3.27 -4.27 -10.31
C LEU A 101 -3.30 -5.06 -11.62
N ASP A 102 -2.73 -4.53 -12.69
CA ASP A 102 -2.60 -5.22 -13.99
C ASP A 102 -1.58 -6.37 -13.92
N ALA A 103 -0.51 -6.20 -13.16
CA ALA A 103 0.48 -7.24 -12.92
C ALA A 103 -0.04 -8.41 -12.08
N GLY A 104 -1.16 -8.25 -11.35
CA GLY A 104 -1.77 -9.34 -10.61
C GLY A 104 -2.09 -9.04 -9.15
N ALA A 105 -1.90 -7.81 -8.66
CA ALA A 105 -2.35 -7.46 -7.32
C ALA A 105 -3.84 -7.75 -7.14
N LEU A 106 -4.22 -8.36 -6.02
CA LEU A 106 -5.61 -8.69 -5.72
C LEU A 106 -6.44 -7.48 -5.31
N GLY A 107 -5.79 -6.43 -4.83
CA GLY A 107 -6.46 -5.24 -4.36
C GLY A 107 -5.48 -4.13 -4.00
N PHE A 108 -6.04 -3.04 -3.51
CA PHE A 108 -5.34 -1.88 -2.98
C PHE A 108 -5.56 -1.79 -1.47
N SER A 109 -4.51 -1.52 -0.70
CA SER A 109 -4.61 -1.44 0.75
C SER A 109 -4.08 -0.13 1.32
N THR A 110 -4.64 0.32 2.45
CA THR A 110 -4.13 1.48 3.19
C THR A 110 -3.86 1.14 4.65
N GLY A 111 -2.95 1.92 5.25
CA GLY A 111 -2.74 1.98 6.69
C GLY A 111 -2.72 3.44 7.10
N LEU A 112 -3.88 4.00 7.44
CA LEU A 112 -4.06 5.43 7.68
C LEU A 112 -3.72 5.84 9.13
N PHE A 113 -3.39 4.88 9.98
CA PHE A 113 -3.00 5.11 11.35
C PHE A 113 -1.53 5.54 11.49
N TYR A 114 -0.65 5.12 10.59
CA TYR A 114 0.79 5.35 10.67
C TYR A 114 1.37 5.95 9.38
N ALA A 115 2.53 6.63 9.53
CA ALA A 115 3.22 7.27 8.41
C ALA A 115 3.70 6.23 7.36
N PRO A 116 3.69 6.60 6.08
CA PRO A 116 3.26 7.88 5.52
C PRO A 116 1.76 7.95 5.21
N GLY A 117 0.99 6.87 5.45
CA GLY A 117 -0.44 6.80 5.18
C GLY A 117 -1.25 7.79 6.01
N SER A 118 -0.83 8.06 7.25
CA SER A 118 -1.51 9.01 8.14
C SER A 118 -1.48 10.47 7.64
N TYR A 119 -0.53 10.79 6.78
CA TYR A 119 -0.43 12.12 6.15
C TYR A 119 -1.37 12.31 4.97
N ALA A 120 -1.91 11.21 4.44
CA ALA A 120 -2.84 11.25 3.32
C ALA A 120 -4.21 11.75 3.77
N ARG A 121 -4.80 12.63 2.96
CA ARG A 121 -6.19 13.06 3.11
C ARG A 121 -7.14 12.05 2.46
N THR A 122 -8.39 12.08 2.86
CA THR A 122 -9.42 11.19 2.33
C THR A 122 -9.57 11.30 0.80
N ASP A 123 -9.42 12.52 0.24
CA ASP A 123 -9.49 12.77 -1.19
C ASP A 123 -8.39 12.04 -1.98
N GLU A 124 -7.15 12.01 -1.47
CA GLU A 124 -6.06 11.21 -2.04
C GLU A 124 -6.46 9.73 -2.14
N ILE A 125 -6.99 9.18 -1.05
CA ILE A 125 -7.39 7.76 -1.02
C ILE A 125 -8.57 7.47 -1.95
N VAL A 126 -9.54 8.38 -2.04
CA VAL A 126 -10.68 8.24 -2.96
C VAL A 126 -10.21 8.13 -4.42
N VAL A 127 -9.26 8.97 -4.84
CA VAL A 127 -8.70 8.92 -6.19
C VAL A 127 -8.04 7.57 -6.46
N LEU A 128 -7.13 7.13 -5.59
CA LEU A 128 -6.38 5.89 -5.77
C LEU A 128 -7.27 4.64 -5.65
N ALA A 129 -8.22 4.63 -4.72
CA ALA A 129 -9.22 3.57 -4.60
C ALA A 129 -10.13 3.49 -5.84
N GLY A 130 -10.37 4.62 -6.50
CA GLY A 130 -11.09 4.68 -7.79
C GLY A 130 -10.39 3.90 -8.89
N VAL A 131 -9.06 3.81 -8.88
CA VAL A 131 -8.30 2.96 -9.82
C VAL A 131 -8.63 1.48 -9.57
N ALA A 132 -8.66 1.06 -8.31
CA ALA A 132 -9.03 -0.31 -7.94
C ALA A 132 -10.51 -0.62 -8.31
N ALA A 133 -11.41 0.33 -8.11
CA ALA A 133 -12.81 0.20 -8.49
C ALA A 133 -12.98 -0.05 -10.00
N LYS A 134 -12.31 0.73 -10.86
CA LYS A 134 -12.33 0.59 -12.32
C LYS A 134 -11.88 -0.81 -12.78
N LYS A 135 -11.01 -1.46 -12.01
CA LYS A 135 -10.50 -2.81 -12.28
C LYS A 135 -11.26 -3.91 -11.51
N ASN A 136 -12.40 -3.57 -10.88
CA ASN A 136 -13.20 -4.49 -10.06
C ASN A 136 -12.39 -5.18 -8.93
N LYS A 137 -11.43 -4.47 -8.36
CA LYS A 137 -10.59 -4.94 -7.26
C LYS A 137 -11.11 -4.46 -5.91
N LEU A 138 -10.60 -5.07 -4.83
CA LEU A 138 -10.95 -4.75 -3.46
C LEU A 138 -10.07 -3.61 -2.92
N TYR A 139 -10.63 -2.79 -2.04
CA TYR A 139 -9.90 -1.90 -1.16
C TYR A 139 -9.98 -2.41 0.27
N SER A 140 -8.85 -2.59 0.93
CA SER A 140 -8.78 -2.93 2.35
C SER A 140 -8.09 -1.82 3.15
N THR A 141 -8.54 -1.55 4.35
CA THR A 141 -7.98 -0.48 5.17
C THR A 141 -7.73 -0.90 6.62
N HIS A 142 -6.52 -0.63 7.09
CA HIS A 142 -6.25 -0.33 8.48
C HIS A 142 -6.67 1.12 8.69
N MET A 143 -7.73 1.33 9.45
CA MET A 143 -8.38 2.63 9.59
C MET A 143 -7.45 3.70 10.21
N ARG A 144 -7.83 4.96 10.06
CA ARG A 144 -7.07 6.11 10.58
C ARG A 144 -7.02 6.15 12.10
N ASP A 145 -8.08 5.69 12.74
CA ASP A 145 -8.19 5.64 14.21
C ASP A 145 -8.93 4.38 14.64
N GLU A 146 -8.42 3.70 15.62
CA GLU A 146 -9.03 2.51 16.22
C GLU A 146 -9.55 2.78 17.64
N SER A 147 -9.51 4.05 18.09
CA SER A 147 -9.97 4.50 19.42
C SER A 147 -10.44 5.95 19.36
N ASN A 148 -9.72 6.86 20.00
CA ASN A 148 -9.99 8.31 20.06
C ASN A 148 -8.69 9.12 19.97
N TYR A 149 -7.75 8.72 19.13
CA TYR A 149 -6.46 9.40 18.99
C TYR A 149 -6.52 10.59 18.06
N SER A 150 -7.40 10.53 17.05
CA SER A 150 -7.55 11.58 16.02
C SER A 150 -9.01 11.85 15.67
N ILE A 151 -9.60 11.08 14.76
CA ILE A 151 -10.97 11.26 14.26
C ILE A 151 -11.99 10.32 14.92
N SER A 152 -11.57 9.54 15.88
CA SER A 152 -12.29 8.47 16.57
C SER A 152 -12.54 7.22 15.70
N LEU A 153 -12.88 6.11 16.36
CA LEU A 153 -13.25 4.86 15.71
C LEU A 153 -14.46 5.06 14.76
N LEU A 154 -15.49 5.75 15.23
CA LEU A 154 -16.69 6.02 14.39
C LEU A 154 -16.36 6.90 13.18
N GLY A 155 -15.56 7.95 13.37
CA GLY A 155 -15.10 8.81 12.27
C GLY A 155 -14.27 8.02 11.25
N SER A 156 -13.46 7.07 11.67
CA SER A 156 -12.70 6.21 10.76
C SER A 156 -13.57 5.23 9.97
N ILE A 157 -14.63 4.73 10.60
CA ILE A 157 -15.64 3.91 9.89
C ILE A 157 -16.37 4.76 8.86
N GLU A 158 -16.78 5.97 9.23
CA GLU A 158 -17.43 6.93 8.32
C GLU A 158 -16.51 7.31 7.15
N GLU A 159 -15.21 7.56 7.42
CA GLU A 159 -14.19 7.79 6.38
C GLU A 159 -14.10 6.60 5.42
N SER A 160 -14.05 5.39 5.94
CA SER A 160 -13.97 4.17 5.12
C SER A 160 -15.20 3.99 4.23
N ILE A 161 -16.40 4.27 4.76
CA ILE A 161 -17.65 4.24 4.00
C ILE A 161 -17.67 5.34 2.93
N ALA A 162 -17.19 6.55 3.27
CA ALA A 162 -17.10 7.66 2.32
C ALA A 162 -16.15 7.34 1.16
N ILE A 163 -14.98 6.75 1.44
CA ILE A 163 -14.04 6.30 0.41
C ILE A 163 -14.74 5.31 -0.53
N GLY A 164 -15.41 4.30 0.01
CA GLY A 164 -16.13 3.33 -0.82
C GLY A 164 -17.23 3.96 -1.68
N ARG A 165 -18.01 4.86 -1.10
CA ARG A 165 -19.11 5.54 -1.81
C ARG A 165 -18.61 6.46 -2.92
N LEU A 166 -17.57 7.25 -2.65
CA LEU A 166 -17.05 8.25 -3.59
C LEU A 166 -16.22 7.62 -4.70
N SER A 167 -15.46 6.57 -4.41
CA SER A 167 -14.61 5.88 -5.39
C SER A 167 -15.34 4.77 -6.16
N GLY A 168 -16.46 4.26 -5.62
CA GLY A 168 -17.17 3.09 -6.15
C GLY A 168 -16.50 1.76 -5.83
N VAL A 169 -15.45 1.73 -5.01
CA VAL A 169 -14.73 0.52 -4.64
C VAL A 169 -15.46 -0.27 -3.56
N ARG A 170 -15.33 -1.59 -3.59
CA ARG A 170 -15.73 -2.45 -2.46
C ARG A 170 -14.71 -2.34 -1.33
N VAL A 171 -15.18 -2.05 -0.13
CA VAL A 171 -14.34 -1.78 1.04
C VAL A 171 -14.35 -2.96 1.99
N GLN A 172 -13.19 -3.32 2.49
CA GLN A 172 -13.00 -4.19 3.64
C GLN A 172 -12.27 -3.42 4.74
N ILE A 173 -12.91 -3.30 5.90
CA ILE A 173 -12.25 -2.81 7.11
C ILE A 173 -11.50 -3.99 7.72
N SER A 174 -10.17 -3.86 7.81
CA SER A 174 -9.32 -4.88 8.39
C SER A 174 -9.36 -4.81 9.91
N HIS A 175 -9.27 -5.99 10.57
CA HIS A 175 -9.10 -6.15 12.03
C HIS A 175 -9.84 -5.10 12.87
N LEU A 176 -11.14 -4.92 12.63
CA LEU A 176 -11.99 -4.06 13.45
C LEU A 176 -11.95 -4.51 14.93
N LYS A 177 -11.56 -3.61 15.81
CA LYS A 177 -11.38 -3.88 17.26
C LYS A 177 -12.46 -3.19 18.07
#